data_0a7618c99ce756f4e84088d0d8483471
#
_entry.id   0a7618c99ce756f4e84088d0d8483471
#
_cell.length_a   1.000
_cell.length_b   1.000
_cell.length_c   1.000
_cell.angle_alpha   90.00
_cell.angle_beta   90.00
_cell.angle_gamma   90.00
#
_symmetry.space_group_name_H-M   'P 1'
#
loop_
_entity.id
_entity.type
_entity.pdbx_description
1 polymer ?
#
loop_
_entity_poly.entity_id
_entity_poly.type
_entity_poly.pdbx_seq_one_letter_code
_entity_poly.pdbx_strand_id
1 'polypeptide(L)'
;MSSLWLAEAERCPGDSPPEATEVAVIGGGIAGISTALHLARAGVEVAVLDRGPIAGRASGRNDGQLLLGLGEHYHRIHSQFGADRARLLWDFLRDNHDSLRAELAAAQIHCELQQRGGLRLAETAHEQTELEQAAALLAAEGKQHTLLDAAAVPRWLPLARGFHGALFLPGEAIVQPVAMVRGLAAAAHKAGAAIVPDTAVHRIDGGQGDFELHLDGGRRLRAGLVVHCTSTLARELDTSGQLAAQVFPFRGQILASEPLPAEVAAQFPPHAMSSNFCYEYFRCHRGRFVVGGQRWSVPGEELGLLDDNSHNPQITANLLAYAREHFPCLREVQFPQVWTGIMAGTPDGLPLVGGLPGRPGTYALLGFNGYGLSFAFLAGRCLAELVVDGHSKHPAMPLFVPRRLLPA
;
A
#
# COMPACT_ATOMS: atom_id res chain seq x y z
N MET A 1 -17.02 7.48 5.38
CA MET A 1 -16.32 7.01 6.62
C MET A 1 -14.87 7.47 6.58
N SER A 2 -14.32 7.94 7.67
CA SER A 2 -12.90 8.35 7.77
C SER A 2 -12.11 7.26 8.50
N SER A 3 -10.90 6.96 8.04
CA SER A 3 -9.99 6.09 8.81
C SER A 3 -9.51 6.77 10.08
N LEU A 4 -9.07 5.98 11.06
CA LEU A 4 -8.40 6.46 12.26
C LEU A 4 -7.22 7.39 11.90
N TRP A 5 -6.44 7.00 10.90
CA TRP A 5 -5.27 7.74 10.43
C TRP A 5 -5.57 9.12 9.87
N LEU A 6 -6.64 9.23 9.09
CA LEU A 6 -7.09 10.51 8.52
C LEU A 6 -7.64 11.46 9.58
N ALA A 7 -8.27 10.90 10.63
CA ALA A 7 -8.78 11.69 11.75
C ALA A 7 -7.68 12.26 12.65
N GLU A 8 -6.54 11.56 12.74
CA GLU A 8 -5.41 11.93 13.61
C GLU A 8 -4.37 12.83 12.95
N ALA A 9 -4.29 12.84 11.62
CA ALA A 9 -3.23 13.55 10.90
C ALA A 9 -3.66 14.96 10.45
N GLU A 10 -2.75 15.92 10.57
CA GLU A 10 -2.92 17.28 10.04
C GLU A 10 -3.12 17.27 8.52
N ARG A 11 -3.88 18.23 8.01
CA ARG A 11 -4.06 18.42 6.57
C ARG A 11 -2.76 18.88 5.92
N CYS A 12 -2.47 18.33 4.74
CA CYS A 12 -1.41 18.85 3.89
C CYS A 12 -1.86 20.17 3.27
N PRO A 13 -1.08 21.26 3.36
CA PRO A 13 -1.34 22.46 2.57
C PRO A 13 -1.33 22.12 1.08
N GLY A 14 -2.09 22.83 0.29
CA GLY A 14 -2.18 22.62 -1.15
C GLY A 14 -1.88 23.88 -1.94
N ASP A 15 -1.37 23.67 -3.15
CA ASP A 15 -1.17 24.70 -4.16
C ASP A 15 -2.40 24.85 -5.02
N SER A 16 -2.49 25.95 -5.75
CA SER A 16 -3.39 26.07 -6.91
C SER A 16 -2.79 25.30 -8.09
N PRO A 17 -3.61 24.67 -8.95
CA PRO A 17 -3.08 24.03 -10.14
C PRO A 17 -2.35 25.05 -11.03
N PRO A 18 -1.14 24.74 -11.51
CA PRO A 18 -0.44 25.58 -12.47
C PRO A 18 -1.16 25.54 -13.84
N GLU A 19 -0.86 26.50 -14.71
CA GLU A 19 -1.36 26.49 -16.09
C GLU A 19 -0.71 25.42 -16.96
N ALA A 20 0.55 25.10 -16.67
CA ALA A 20 1.32 24.07 -17.37
C ALA A 20 2.33 23.41 -16.43
N THR A 21 2.76 22.20 -16.80
CA THR A 21 3.83 21.42 -16.13
C THR A 21 4.46 20.47 -17.12
N GLU A 22 5.69 20.02 -16.89
CA GLU A 22 6.29 18.97 -17.72
C GLU A 22 5.63 17.61 -17.47
N VAL A 23 5.33 17.28 -16.19
CA VAL A 23 4.70 16.01 -15.83
C VAL A 23 3.50 16.25 -14.90
N ALA A 24 2.33 15.80 -15.32
CA ALA A 24 1.15 15.74 -14.48
C ALA A 24 1.01 14.34 -13.86
N VAL A 25 1.09 14.26 -12.54
CA VAL A 25 0.84 13.03 -11.76
C VAL A 25 -0.58 13.08 -11.20
N ILE A 26 -1.40 12.11 -11.57
CA ILE A 26 -2.80 12.05 -11.13
C ILE A 26 -2.93 11.03 -10.01
N GLY A 27 -3.24 11.51 -8.80
CA GLY A 27 -3.36 10.71 -7.57
C GLY A 27 -2.29 11.05 -6.53
N GLY A 28 -2.71 11.62 -5.40
CA GLY A 28 -1.88 12.03 -4.25
C GLY A 28 -1.72 10.94 -3.18
N GLY A 29 -1.76 9.67 -3.57
CA GLY A 29 -1.34 8.53 -2.74
C GLY A 29 0.17 8.38 -2.69
N ILE A 30 0.67 7.36 -1.96
CA ILE A 30 2.11 7.09 -1.83
C ILE A 30 2.81 6.97 -3.19
N ALA A 31 2.16 6.36 -4.18
CA ALA A 31 2.71 6.17 -5.52
C ALA A 31 2.97 7.50 -6.24
N GLY A 32 1.95 8.36 -6.31
CA GLY A 32 2.08 9.66 -6.97
C GLY A 32 3.01 10.60 -6.24
N ILE A 33 2.92 10.65 -4.92
CA ILE A 33 3.80 11.49 -4.09
C ILE A 33 5.26 11.06 -4.22
N SER A 34 5.55 9.74 -4.20
CA SER A 34 6.92 9.26 -4.41
C SER A 34 7.43 9.60 -5.80
N THR A 35 6.61 9.39 -6.85
CA THR A 35 6.98 9.74 -8.22
C THR A 35 7.32 11.23 -8.32
N ALA A 36 6.46 12.10 -7.80
CA ALA A 36 6.66 13.56 -7.84
C ALA A 36 7.89 14.00 -7.06
N LEU A 37 8.15 13.40 -5.88
CA LEU A 37 9.35 13.68 -5.08
C LEU A 37 10.63 13.43 -5.90
N HIS A 38 10.69 12.29 -6.57
CA HIS A 38 11.89 11.92 -7.33
C HIS A 38 12.01 12.69 -8.65
N LEU A 39 10.92 13.02 -9.33
CA LEU A 39 10.91 13.89 -10.51
C LEU A 39 11.36 15.31 -10.16
N ALA A 40 10.80 15.92 -9.11
CA ALA A 40 11.18 17.26 -8.67
C ALA A 40 12.66 17.35 -8.28
N ARG A 41 13.20 16.32 -7.61
CA ARG A 41 14.63 16.23 -7.29
C ARG A 41 15.53 16.08 -8.52
N ALA A 42 15.00 15.52 -9.59
CA ALA A 42 15.68 15.46 -10.88
C ALA A 42 15.55 16.77 -11.69
N GLY A 43 14.90 17.79 -11.14
CA GLY A 43 14.72 19.10 -11.77
C GLY A 43 13.54 19.18 -12.76
N VAL A 44 12.65 18.20 -12.76
CA VAL A 44 11.47 18.15 -13.62
C VAL A 44 10.33 18.96 -12.98
N GLU A 45 9.68 19.83 -13.74
CA GLU A 45 8.45 20.51 -13.33
C GLU A 45 7.31 19.51 -13.22
N VAL A 46 6.82 19.26 -11.99
CA VAL A 46 5.80 18.24 -11.74
C VAL A 46 4.65 18.79 -10.88
N ALA A 47 3.42 18.47 -11.27
CA ALA A 47 2.23 18.75 -10.49
C ALA A 47 1.51 17.44 -10.13
N VAL A 48 1.19 17.27 -8.84
CA VAL A 48 0.35 16.17 -8.34
C VAL A 48 -1.06 16.68 -8.15
N LEU A 49 -2.04 16.08 -8.82
CA LEU A 49 -3.45 16.39 -8.64
C LEU A 49 -4.17 15.24 -7.95
N ASP A 50 -4.91 15.51 -6.89
CA ASP A 50 -5.79 14.54 -6.25
C ASP A 50 -7.20 15.09 -6.08
N ARG A 51 -8.22 14.29 -6.37
CA ARG A 51 -9.62 14.68 -6.24
C ARG A 51 -10.10 14.87 -4.80
N GLY A 52 -9.28 14.50 -3.85
CA GLY A 52 -9.53 14.63 -2.42
C GLY A 52 -8.24 15.00 -1.67
N PRO A 53 -8.23 14.86 -0.36
CA PRO A 53 -7.04 15.16 0.43
C PRO A 53 -5.91 14.17 0.11
N ILE A 54 -4.67 14.64 0.20
CA ILE A 54 -3.48 13.79 0.08
C ILE A 54 -3.57 12.62 1.07
N ALA A 55 -3.28 11.41 0.57
CA ALA A 55 -3.46 10.14 1.28
C ALA A 55 -4.92 9.80 1.63
N GLY A 56 -5.92 10.41 0.99
CA GLY A 56 -7.34 10.25 1.34
C GLY A 56 -7.96 8.88 1.03
N ARG A 57 -7.32 8.09 0.17
CA ARG A 57 -7.81 6.78 -0.29
C ARG A 57 -6.97 5.64 0.27
N ALA A 58 -6.68 4.58 -0.50
CA ALA A 58 -5.98 3.37 -0.04
C ALA A 58 -4.73 3.66 0.81
N SER A 59 -3.94 4.68 0.46
CA SER A 59 -2.73 5.06 1.20
C SER A 59 -2.98 5.55 2.62
N GLY A 60 -4.17 6.04 2.94
CA GLY A 60 -4.56 6.48 4.28
C GLY A 60 -5.69 5.66 4.89
N ARG A 61 -6.03 4.51 4.32
CA ARG A 61 -7.11 3.64 4.79
C ARG A 61 -6.67 2.20 5.05
N ASN A 62 -5.37 1.92 4.92
CA ASN A 62 -4.73 0.64 5.24
C ASN A 62 -4.44 0.51 6.75
N ASP A 63 -3.77 -0.55 7.15
CA ASP A 63 -3.40 -0.84 8.55
C ASP A 63 -2.04 -0.27 8.97
N GLY A 64 -1.28 0.34 8.04
CA GLY A 64 0.03 0.93 8.30
C GLY A 64 1.15 -0.10 8.49
N GLN A 65 1.06 -1.26 7.87
CA GLN A 65 2.11 -2.28 7.89
C GLN A 65 2.99 -2.21 6.64
N LEU A 66 4.29 -2.34 6.83
CA LEU A 66 5.31 -2.49 5.79
C LEU A 66 5.76 -3.95 5.82
N LEU A 67 5.29 -4.73 4.85
CA LEU A 67 5.46 -6.18 4.82
C LEU A 67 6.43 -6.62 3.72
N LEU A 68 7.14 -7.71 3.94
CA LEU A 68 7.93 -8.40 2.93
C LEU A 68 7.08 -9.54 2.29
N GLY A 69 7.38 -9.91 1.04
CA GLY A 69 6.81 -11.10 0.40
C GLY A 69 5.39 -10.98 -0.14
N LEU A 70 4.95 -9.82 -0.62
CA LEU A 70 3.65 -9.63 -1.32
C LEU A 70 2.42 -10.12 -0.53
N GLY A 71 2.50 -10.20 0.82
CA GLY A 71 1.42 -10.70 1.66
C GLY A 71 1.10 -12.19 1.49
N GLU A 72 2.03 -12.93 0.98
CA GLU A 72 1.98 -14.38 0.88
C GLU A 72 3.17 -15.00 1.60
N HIS A 73 3.07 -16.27 1.94
CA HIS A 73 4.21 -17.02 2.44
C HIS A 73 5.24 -17.22 1.33
N TYR A 74 6.52 -17.08 1.63
CA TYR A 74 7.59 -17.02 0.63
C TYR A 74 7.63 -18.22 -0.32
N HIS A 75 7.30 -19.42 0.17
CA HIS A 75 7.24 -20.62 -0.66
C HIS A 75 6.14 -20.55 -1.74
N ARG A 76 5.03 -19.85 -1.49
CA ARG A 76 3.97 -19.63 -2.48
C ARG A 76 4.43 -18.67 -3.58
N ILE A 77 5.12 -17.59 -3.20
CA ILE A 77 5.75 -16.66 -4.15
C ILE A 77 6.75 -17.41 -5.02
N HIS A 78 7.57 -18.26 -4.39
CA HIS A 78 8.55 -19.09 -5.08
C HIS A 78 7.87 -20.07 -6.07
N SER A 79 6.77 -20.70 -5.67
CA SER A 79 6.00 -21.60 -6.53
C SER A 79 5.33 -20.89 -7.69
N GLN A 80 4.79 -19.68 -7.46
CA GLN A 80 4.07 -18.90 -8.47
C GLN A 80 5.01 -18.28 -9.52
N PHE A 81 6.14 -17.71 -9.10
CA PHE A 81 7.01 -16.92 -9.96
C PHE A 81 8.33 -17.60 -10.32
N GLY A 82 8.67 -18.72 -9.65
CA GLY A 82 9.99 -19.35 -9.72
C GLY A 82 11.02 -18.64 -8.84
N ALA A 83 12.12 -19.35 -8.51
CA ALA A 83 13.13 -18.93 -7.54
C ALA A 83 13.73 -17.54 -7.84
N ASP A 84 14.14 -17.31 -9.09
CA ASP A 84 14.82 -16.06 -9.46
C ASP A 84 13.92 -14.84 -9.36
N ARG A 85 12.66 -14.95 -9.82
CA ARG A 85 11.69 -13.86 -9.71
C ARG A 85 11.25 -13.65 -8.26
N ALA A 86 11.08 -14.70 -7.47
CA ALA A 86 10.75 -14.61 -6.05
C ALA A 86 11.83 -13.83 -5.29
N ARG A 87 13.12 -14.10 -5.57
CA ARG A 87 14.24 -13.33 -5.00
C ARG A 87 14.21 -11.87 -5.41
N LEU A 88 14.02 -11.59 -6.69
CA LEU A 88 13.92 -10.20 -7.19
C LEU A 88 12.76 -9.43 -6.54
N LEU A 89 11.59 -10.06 -6.36
CA LEU A 89 10.45 -9.47 -5.69
C LEU A 89 10.73 -9.21 -4.20
N TRP A 90 11.31 -10.17 -3.49
CA TRP A 90 11.71 -9.99 -2.10
C TRP A 90 12.72 -8.87 -1.92
N ASP A 91 13.75 -8.84 -2.77
CA ASP A 91 14.80 -7.82 -2.73
C ASP A 91 14.24 -6.44 -3.05
N PHE A 92 13.31 -6.33 -4.01
CA PHE A 92 12.60 -5.08 -4.31
C PHE A 92 11.85 -4.54 -3.10
N LEU A 93 11.13 -5.39 -2.37
CA LEU A 93 10.38 -4.98 -1.18
C LEU A 93 11.31 -4.55 -0.04
N ARG A 94 12.41 -5.29 0.18
CA ARG A 94 13.46 -4.90 1.13
C ARG A 94 14.05 -3.54 0.76
N ASP A 95 14.43 -3.35 -0.49
CA ASP A 95 15.03 -2.11 -0.99
C ASP A 95 14.04 -0.94 -0.94
N ASN A 96 12.73 -1.21 -1.10
CA ASN A 96 11.67 -0.23 -0.86
C ASN A 96 11.65 0.21 0.61
N HIS A 97 11.69 -0.74 1.56
CA HIS A 97 11.71 -0.41 2.99
C HIS A 97 12.97 0.37 3.37
N ASP A 98 14.13 -0.01 2.87
CA ASP A 98 15.39 0.67 3.13
C ASP A 98 15.39 2.09 2.57
N SER A 99 14.95 2.25 1.32
CA SER A 99 14.85 3.56 0.66
C SER A 99 13.84 4.47 1.34
N LEU A 100 12.67 3.95 1.70
CA LEU A 100 11.63 4.70 2.42
C LEU A 100 12.14 5.17 3.78
N ARG A 101 12.79 4.30 4.57
CA ARG A 101 13.34 4.66 5.88
C ARG A 101 14.43 5.73 5.78
N ALA A 102 15.33 5.58 4.80
CA ALA A 102 16.36 6.58 4.55
C ALA A 102 15.74 7.95 4.22
N GLU A 103 14.68 7.97 3.40
CA GLU A 103 13.96 9.20 3.07
C GLU A 103 13.27 9.81 4.28
N LEU A 104 12.54 9.01 5.06
CA LEU A 104 11.84 9.48 6.26
C LEU A 104 12.82 10.12 7.26
N ALA A 105 14.00 9.50 7.43
CA ALA A 105 15.05 10.04 8.29
C ALA A 105 15.65 11.32 7.73
N ALA A 106 16.02 11.35 6.45
CA ALA A 106 16.65 12.49 5.80
C ALA A 106 15.74 13.74 5.75
N ALA A 107 14.45 13.52 5.49
CA ALA A 107 13.44 14.58 5.46
C ALA A 107 12.85 14.89 6.85
N GLN A 108 13.29 14.21 7.91
CA GLN A 108 12.81 14.37 9.30
C GLN A 108 11.29 14.19 9.42
N ILE A 109 10.72 13.19 8.72
CA ILE A 109 9.29 12.92 8.70
C ILE A 109 8.90 12.10 9.92
N HIS A 110 8.08 12.68 10.80
CA HIS A 110 7.56 12.03 12.00
C HIS A 110 6.24 11.28 11.67
N CYS A 111 6.33 9.98 11.50
CA CYS A 111 5.18 9.12 11.14
C CYS A 111 5.06 7.87 12.01
N GLU A 112 5.58 7.91 13.23
CA GLU A 112 5.56 6.79 14.19
C GLU A 112 6.10 5.47 13.59
N LEU A 113 7.10 5.58 12.74
CA LEU A 113 7.76 4.41 12.17
C LEU A 113 8.42 3.58 13.27
N GLN A 114 8.00 2.31 13.38
CA GLN A 114 8.59 1.33 14.29
C GLN A 114 9.04 0.10 13.51
N GLN A 115 10.35 -0.04 13.35
CA GLN A 115 10.96 -1.21 12.73
C GLN A 115 11.30 -2.25 13.81
N ARG A 116 10.29 -3.01 14.20
CA ARG A 116 10.39 -4.05 15.22
C ARG A 116 10.13 -5.45 14.66
N GLY A 117 10.04 -5.58 13.33
CA GLY A 117 9.70 -6.80 12.63
C GLY A 117 8.21 -7.07 12.58
N GLY A 118 7.85 -8.20 11.99
CA GLY A 118 6.49 -8.66 11.87
C GLY A 118 6.33 -10.13 12.20
N LEU A 119 5.13 -10.50 12.64
CA LEU A 119 4.72 -11.87 12.95
C LEU A 119 3.64 -12.31 11.98
N ARG A 120 3.91 -13.39 11.25
CA ARG A 120 2.91 -14.13 10.48
C ARG A 120 2.50 -15.34 11.30
N LEU A 121 1.28 -15.33 11.81
CA LEU A 121 0.76 -16.31 12.75
C LEU A 121 -0.02 -17.39 12.00
N ALA A 122 0.18 -18.65 12.35
CA ALA A 122 -0.55 -19.78 11.79
C ALA A 122 -1.81 -20.06 12.59
N GLU A 123 -2.99 -19.96 11.99
CA GLU A 123 -4.29 -20.31 12.62
C GLU A 123 -4.53 -21.82 12.61
N THR A 124 -3.84 -22.56 11.75
CA THR A 124 -3.99 -24.01 11.61
C THR A 124 -2.64 -24.71 11.56
N ALA A 125 -2.62 -26.01 11.84
CA ALA A 125 -1.44 -26.83 11.66
C ALA A 125 -0.97 -26.88 10.20
N HIS A 126 -1.89 -26.77 9.24
CA HIS A 126 -1.56 -26.69 7.81
C HIS A 126 -0.78 -25.39 7.51
N GLU A 127 -1.27 -24.26 8.00
CA GLU A 127 -0.57 -22.99 7.81
C GLU A 127 0.81 -22.98 8.49
N GLN A 128 0.95 -23.62 9.67
CA GLN A 128 2.25 -23.80 10.30
C GLN A 128 3.22 -24.58 9.40
N THR A 129 2.77 -25.64 8.75
CA THR A 129 3.59 -26.38 7.78
C THR A 129 4.03 -25.49 6.60
N GLU A 130 3.16 -24.59 6.13
CA GLU A 130 3.53 -23.65 5.08
C GLU A 130 4.52 -22.59 5.57
N LEU A 131 4.41 -22.13 6.83
CA LEU A 131 5.43 -21.27 7.44
C LEU A 131 6.79 -21.96 7.56
N GLU A 132 6.82 -23.25 7.87
CA GLU A 132 8.04 -24.08 7.89
C GLU A 132 8.68 -24.17 6.50
N GLN A 133 7.88 -24.38 5.45
CA GLN A 133 8.36 -24.38 4.07
C GLN A 133 8.92 -23.01 3.67
N ALA A 134 8.23 -21.94 4.04
CA ALA A 134 8.71 -20.58 3.79
C ALA A 134 10.03 -20.31 4.53
N ALA A 135 10.14 -20.71 5.80
CA ALA A 135 11.34 -20.56 6.61
C ALA A 135 12.52 -21.33 6.01
N ALA A 136 12.29 -22.55 5.52
CA ALA A 136 13.35 -23.35 4.88
C ALA A 136 13.91 -22.66 3.62
N LEU A 137 13.06 -22.07 2.77
CA LEU A 137 13.50 -21.32 1.60
C LEU A 137 14.23 -20.03 1.98
N LEU A 138 13.72 -19.29 2.96
CA LEU A 138 14.39 -18.08 3.48
C LEU A 138 15.78 -18.41 4.05
N ALA A 139 15.91 -19.53 4.79
CA ALA A 139 17.19 -20.00 5.31
C ALA A 139 18.17 -20.36 4.17
N ALA A 140 17.69 -21.09 3.16
CA ALA A 140 18.51 -21.47 2.01
C ALA A 140 19.05 -20.27 1.23
N GLU A 141 18.33 -19.14 1.26
CA GLU A 141 18.72 -17.88 0.61
C GLU A 141 19.41 -16.89 1.58
N GLY A 142 19.72 -17.29 2.80
CA GLY A 142 20.39 -16.45 3.80
C GLY A 142 19.55 -15.26 4.30
N LYS A 143 18.22 -15.30 4.14
CA LYS A 143 17.31 -14.24 4.58
C LYS A 143 17.00 -14.40 6.07
N GLN A 144 17.09 -13.31 6.81
CA GLN A 144 16.84 -13.31 8.26
C GLN A 144 15.38 -13.59 8.58
N HIS A 145 15.14 -14.55 9.45
CA HIS A 145 13.83 -14.91 9.96
C HIS A 145 13.96 -15.70 11.27
N THR A 146 12.85 -15.90 11.97
CA THR A 146 12.76 -16.82 13.13
C THR A 146 11.43 -17.58 13.04
N LEU A 147 11.50 -18.89 12.98
CA LEU A 147 10.31 -19.75 13.04
C LEU A 147 9.99 -20.05 14.50
N LEU A 148 8.74 -19.89 14.88
CA LEU A 148 8.21 -20.12 16.23
C LEU A 148 7.22 -21.28 16.19
N ASP A 149 7.30 -22.17 17.16
CA ASP A 149 6.26 -23.17 17.44
C ASP A 149 5.13 -22.57 18.30
N ALA A 150 4.06 -23.33 18.49
CA ALA A 150 2.92 -22.92 19.29
C ALA A 150 3.30 -22.54 20.73
N ALA A 151 4.29 -23.21 21.34
CA ALA A 151 4.73 -22.96 22.71
C ALA A 151 5.52 -21.65 22.83
N ALA A 152 6.14 -21.19 21.75
CA ALA A 152 6.89 -19.94 21.72
C ALA A 152 6.01 -18.72 21.49
N VAL A 153 4.87 -18.83 20.77
CA VAL A 153 4.00 -17.70 20.43
C VAL A 153 3.61 -16.83 21.65
N PRO A 154 3.22 -17.38 22.81
CA PRO A 154 2.85 -16.57 23.98
C PRO A 154 3.97 -15.69 24.54
N ARG A 155 5.23 -15.98 24.26
CA ARG A 155 6.38 -15.12 24.65
C ARG A 155 6.48 -13.87 23.78
N TRP A 156 6.01 -13.96 22.54
CA TRP A 156 6.03 -12.87 21.57
C TRP A 156 4.72 -12.09 21.57
N LEU A 157 3.59 -12.76 21.80
CA LEU A 157 2.25 -12.19 21.79
C LEU A 157 1.44 -12.75 22.98
N PRO A 158 1.66 -12.23 24.20
CA PRO A 158 1.14 -12.83 25.43
C PRO A 158 -0.39 -12.93 25.52
N LEU A 159 -1.09 -11.99 24.88
CA LEU A 159 -2.56 -11.91 24.93
C LEU A 159 -3.23 -12.83 23.88
N ALA A 160 -2.47 -13.36 22.92
CA ALA A 160 -3.01 -14.19 21.85
C ALA A 160 -3.30 -15.63 22.29
N ARG A 161 -4.27 -16.26 21.63
CA ARG A 161 -4.65 -17.66 21.82
C ARG A 161 -4.93 -18.32 20.46
N GLY A 162 -4.79 -19.65 20.40
CA GLY A 162 -5.24 -20.45 19.26
C GLY A 162 -4.30 -20.47 18.03
N PHE A 163 -3.08 -19.93 18.14
CA PHE A 163 -2.11 -19.99 17.04
C PHE A 163 -1.19 -21.23 17.18
N HIS A 164 -0.94 -21.89 16.05
CA HIS A 164 -0.12 -23.09 15.92
C HIS A 164 1.38 -22.80 15.79
N GLY A 165 1.75 -21.55 15.58
CA GLY A 165 3.11 -21.07 15.47
C GLY A 165 3.16 -19.72 14.77
N ALA A 166 4.37 -19.27 14.41
CA ALA A 166 4.55 -18.02 13.68
C ALA A 166 5.89 -17.99 12.93
N LEU A 167 5.96 -17.14 11.92
CA LEU A 167 7.20 -16.75 11.26
C LEU A 167 7.47 -15.26 11.55
N PHE A 168 8.56 -14.97 12.24
CA PHE A 168 9.01 -13.61 12.48
C PHE A 168 9.97 -13.13 11.40
N LEU A 169 9.69 -11.94 10.84
CA LEU A 169 10.49 -11.28 9.81
C LEU A 169 11.01 -9.92 10.33
N PRO A 170 12.32 -9.81 10.65
CA PRO A 170 12.86 -8.60 11.30
C PRO A 170 12.86 -7.34 10.42
N GLY A 171 12.75 -7.50 9.10
CA GLY A 171 12.71 -6.39 8.13
C GLY A 171 11.36 -5.67 8.04
N GLU A 172 10.29 -6.21 8.64
CA GLU A 172 8.97 -5.61 8.62
C GLU A 172 8.82 -4.48 9.65
N ALA A 173 7.85 -3.59 9.43
CA ALA A 173 7.65 -2.40 10.25
C ALA A 173 6.18 -1.97 10.29
N ILE A 174 5.86 -1.07 11.21
CA ILE A 174 4.57 -0.36 11.27
C ILE A 174 4.78 1.16 11.24
N VAL A 175 3.78 1.87 10.74
CA VAL A 175 3.83 3.31 10.51
C VAL A 175 2.43 3.93 10.67
N GLN A 176 2.34 5.23 10.94
CA GLN A 176 1.12 6.01 10.73
C GLN A 176 1.08 6.43 9.25
N PRO A 177 0.24 5.80 8.41
CA PRO A 177 0.39 5.87 6.96
C PRO A 177 0.06 7.25 6.38
N VAL A 178 -0.89 7.98 6.97
CA VAL A 178 -1.25 9.33 6.50
C VAL A 178 -0.15 10.34 6.83
N ALA A 179 0.39 10.30 8.04
CA ALA A 179 1.50 11.16 8.44
C ALA A 179 2.74 10.91 7.54
N MET A 180 3.01 9.64 7.22
CA MET A 180 4.08 9.27 6.30
C MET A 180 3.89 9.89 4.91
N VAL A 181 2.73 9.66 4.27
CA VAL A 181 2.50 10.14 2.90
C VAL A 181 2.44 11.66 2.83
N ARG A 182 1.83 12.32 3.82
CA ARG A 182 1.78 13.78 3.89
C ARG A 182 3.17 14.39 4.18
N GLY A 183 3.99 13.74 5.00
CA GLY A 183 5.38 14.14 5.19
C GLY A 183 6.19 14.01 3.90
N LEU A 184 6.01 12.94 3.13
CA LEU A 184 6.61 12.78 1.79
C LEU A 184 6.10 13.85 0.82
N ALA A 185 4.81 14.23 0.89
CA ALA A 185 4.25 15.30 0.06
C ALA A 185 4.87 16.67 0.40
N ALA A 186 5.09 16.95 1.67
CA ALA A 186 5.82 18.15 2.09
C ALA A 186 7.28 18.16 1.59
N ALA A 187 7.95 17.00 1.60
CA ALA A 187 9.28 16.85 1.02
C ALA A 187 9.28 17.05 -0.49
N ALA A 188 8.28 16.54 -1.21
CA ALA A 188 8.10 16.74 -2.64
C ALA A 188 7.85 18.22 -2.97
N HIS A 189 6.98 18.88 -2.21
CA HIS A 189 6.71 20.31 -2.34
C HIS A 189 7.99 21.15 -2.12
N LYS A 190 8.76 20.84 -1.07
CA LYS A 190 10.06 21.48 -0.81
C LYS A 190 11.07 21.27 -1.95
N ALA A 191 10.98 20.16 -2.66
CA ALA A 191 11.80 19.86 -3.84
C ALA A 191 11.30 20.56 -5.13
N GLY A 192 10.16 21.27 -5.08
CA GLY A 192 9.60 22.02 -6.21
C GLY A 192 8.37 21.41 -6.88
N ALA A 193 7.84 20.29 -6.38
CA ALA A 193 6.58 19.74 -6.89
C ALA A 193 5.38 20.58 -6.47
N ALA A 194 4.47 20.89 -7.37
CA ALA A 194 3.17 21.45 -7.02
C ALA A 194 2.25 20.34 -6.47
N ILE A 195 1.74 20.51 -5.25
CA ILE A 195 0.84 19.54 -4.61
C ILE A 195 -0.57 20.12 -4.58
N VAL A 196 -1.46 19.55 -5.36
CA VAL A 196 -2.80 20.10 -5.62
C VAL A 196 -3.89 19.14 -5.14
N PRO A 197 -4.23 19.12 -3.83
CA PRO A 197 -5.35 18.34 -3.30
C PRO A 197 -6.70 18.94 -3.73
N ASP A 198 -7.76 18.18 -3.47
CA ASP A 198 -9.16 18.59 -3.68
C ASP A 198 -9.41 19.13 -5.10
N THR A 199 -8.73 18.56 -6.10
CA THR A 199 -8.83 18.92 -7.51
C THR A 199 -8.92 17.67 -8.39
N ALA A 200 -10.11 17.37 -8.89
CA ALA A 200 -10.33 16.21 -9.75
C ALA A 200 -9.89 16.50 -11.19
N VAL A 201 -9.28 15.49 -11.80
CA VAL A 201 -9.11 15.39 -13.26
C VAL A 201 -10.28 14.58 -13.81
N HIS A 202 -11.07 15.16 -14.71
CA HIS A 202 -12.25 14.53 -15.29
C HIS A 202 -11.99 13.93 -16.67
N ARG A 203 -11.08 14.52 -17.42
CA ARG A 203 -10.74 14.10 -18.78
C ARG A 203 -9.32 14.52 -19.14
N ILE A 204 -8.70 13.74 -20.00
CA ILE A 204 -7.38 13.99 -20.54
C ILE A 204 -7.50 13.94 -22.06
N ASP A 205 -7.20 15.03 -22.72
CA ASP A 205 -7.14 15.13 -24.19
C ASP A 205 -5.70 15.26 -24.65
N GLY A 206 -5.46 15.07 -25.96
CA GLY A 206 -4.14 15.25 -26.55
C GLY A 206 -3.25 13.99 -26.52
N GLY A 207 -1.94 14.22 -26.51
CA GLY A 207 -0.90 13.17 -26.55
C GLY A 207 0.44 13.69 -26.07
N GLN A 208 1.48 12.88 -26.25
CA GLN A 208 2.82 13.21 -25.78
C GLN A 208 3.28 14.61 -26.23
N GLY A 209 3.67 15.40 -25.26
CA GLY A 209 4.13 16.78 -25.44
C GLY A 209 3.02 17.83 -25.38
N ASP A 210 1.72 17.43 -25.51
CA ASP A 210 0.59 18.35 -25.54
C ASP A 210 -0.69 17.71 -24.98
N PHE A 211 -0.63 17.29 -23.70
CA PHE A 211 -1.82 16.85 -22.97
C PHE A 211 -2.58 18.05 -22.38
N GLU A 212 -3.88 18.02 -22.44
CA GLU A 212 -4.77 18.94 -21.73
C GLU A 212 -5.63 18.19 -20.71
N LEU A 213 -5.42 18.46 -19.42
CA LEU A 213 -6.18 17.88 -18.32
C LEU A 213 -7.32 18.84 -17.94
N HIS A 214 -8.56 18.34 -17.97
CA HIS A 214 -9.75 19.09 -17.58
C HIS A 214 -10.02 18.89 -16.09
N LEU A 215 -10.01 19.99 -15.34
CA LEU A 215 -10.12 20.03 -13.89
C LEU A 215 -11.47 20.60 -13.44
N ASP A 216 -11.73 20.48 -12.12
CA ASP A 216 -12.88 21.10 -11.49
C ASP A 216 -12.98 22.59 -11.79
N GLY A 217 -14.23 23.12 -11.89
CA GLY A 217 -14.49 24.53 -12.14
C GLY A 217 -14.12 24.99 -13.56
N GLY A 218 -13.97 24.06 -14.51
CA GLY A 218 -13.62 24.38 -15.90
C GLY A 218 -12.16 24.80 -16.11
N ARG A 219 -11.31 24.65 -15.10
CA ARG A 219 -9.87 24.91 -15.21
C ARG A 219 -9.20 23.85 -16.08
N ARG A 220 -8.06 24.20 -16.63
CA ARG A 220 -7.26 23.33 -17.48
C ARG A 220 -5.80 23.37 -17.05
N LEU A 221 -5.11 22.23 -17.20
CA LEU A 221 -3.67 22.10 -17.00
C LEU A 221 -3.08 21.46 -18.26
N ARG A 222 -2.07 22.10 -18.85
CA ARG A 222 -1.30 21.50 -19.95
C ARG A 222 -0.12 20.72 -19.37
N ALA A 223 0.14 19.56 -19.95
CA ALA A 223 1.25 18.70 -19.51
C ALA A 223 1.96 18.04 -20.70
N GLY A 224 3.29 17.90 -20.57
CA GLY A 224 4.08 17.16 -21.54
C GLY A 224 3.87 15.65 -21.41
N LEU A 225 3.78 15.15 -20.17
CA LEU A 225 3.59 13.74 -19.83
C LEU A 225 2.51 13.58 -18.75
N VAL A 226 1.86 12.41 -18.73
CA VAL A 226 0.83 12.06 -17.73
C VAL A 226 1.20 10.75 -17.03
N VAL A 227 1.08 10.74 -15.69
CA VAL A 227 1.28 9.54 -14.85
C VAL A 227 0.01 9.20 -14.10
N HIS A 228 -0.57 8.03 -14.37
CA HIS A 228 -1.73 7.50 -13.65
C HIS A 228 -1.30 6.81 -12.36
N CYS A 229 -1.55 7.47 -11.21
CA CYS A 229 -1.39 6.93 -9.86
C CYS A 229 -2.74 6.82 -9.12
N THR A 230 -3.85 6.77 -9.86
CA THR A 230 -5.22 6.86 -9.36
C THR A 230 -5.82 5.51 -8.97
N SER A 231 -5.00 4.46 -8.80
CA SER A 231 -5.49 3.12 -8.43
C SER A 231 -6.56 2.65 -9.44
N THR A 232 -7.73 2.21 -8.98
CA THR A 232 -8.83 1.74 -9.85
C THR A 232 -9.48 2.84 -10.69
N LEU A 233 -9.34 4.11 -10.29
CA LEU A 233 -9.92 5.24 -11.02
C LEU A 233 -9.16 5.57 -12.31
N ALA A 234 -7.97 5.02 -12.50
CA ALA A 234 -7.27 5.07 -13.78
C ALA A 234 -8.12 4.51 -14.93
N ARG A 235 -9.01 3.56 -14.63
CA ARG A 235 -9.95 2.97 -15.60
C ARG A 235 -10.92 4.00 -16.21
N GLU A 236 -11.25 5.06 -15.47
CA GLU A 236 -12.18 6.12 -15.92
C GLU A 236 -11.45 7.14 -16.81
N LEU A 237 -10.17 7.38 -16.55
CA LEU A 237 -9.35 8.35 -17.26
C LEU A 237 -8.63 7.76 -18.47
N ASP A 238 -8.44 6.43 -18.50
CA ASP A 238 -7.85 5.74 -19.64
C ASP A 238 -8.88 5.47 -20.74
N THR A 239 -8.92 6.36 -21.70
CA THR A 239 -9.84 6.27 -22.85
C THR A 239 -9.55 5.09 -23.79
N SER A 240 -8.39 4.42 -23.67
CA SER A 240 -8.07 3.22 -24.45
C SER A 240 -8.79 1.96 -23.95
N GLY A 241 -9.24 1.97 -22.68
CA GLY A 241 -9.82 0.82 -22.02
C GLY A 241 -8.81 -0.26 -21.58
N GLN A 242 -7.52 -0.08 -21.86
CA GLN A 242 -6.47 -1.05 -21.50
C GLN A 242 -6.42 -1.28 -19.98
N LEU A 243 -6.37 -0.20 -19.19
CA LEU A 243 -6.35 -0.30 -17.72
C LEU A 243 -7.65 -0.89 -17.17
N ALA A 244 -8.81 -0.57 -17.80
CA ALA A 244 -10.08 -1.13 -17.40
C ALA A 244 -10.16 -2.65 -17.57
N ALA A 245 -9.45 -3.20 -18.56
CA ALA A 245 -9.43 -4.64 -18.83
C ALA A 245 -8.55 -5.44 -17.84
N GLN A 246 -7.54 -4.82 -17.23
CA GLN A 246 -6.53 -5.51 -16.44
C GLN A 246 -6.47 -5.09 -14.97
N VAL A 247 -7.08 -3.97 -14.61
CA VAL A 247 -7.09 -3.47 -13.25
C VAL A 247 -8.49 -3.62 -12.67
N PHE A 248 -8.62 -4.37 -11.59
CA PHE A 248 -9.91 -4.60 -10.94
C PHE A 248 -9.93 -4.03 -9.51
N PRO A 249 -11.06 -3.44 -9.08
CA PRO A 249 -11.22 -3.00 -7.71
C PRO A 249 -11.56 -4.16 -6.77
N PHE A 250 -11.08 -4.06 -5.54
CA PHE A 250 -11.57 -4.83 -4.42
C PHE A 250 -11.51 -3.98 -3.15
N ARG A 251 -12.40 -4.25 -2.21
CA ARG A 251 -12.56 -3.43 -1.02
C ARG A 251 -12.11 -4.18 0.24
N GLY A 252 -11.19 -3.58 1.01
CA GLY A 252 -10.83 -4.03 2.35
C GLY A 252 -11.63 -3.31 3.42
N GLN A 253 -11.76 -3.92 4.59
CA GLN A 253 -12.45 -3.36 5.76
C GLN A 253 -11.59 -3.50 7.01
N ILE A 254 -11.60 -2.46 7.85
CA ILE A 254 -10.82 -2.37 9.07
C ILE A 254 -11.71 -1.86 10.19
N LEU A 255 -11.50 -2.39 11.40
CA LEU A 255 -12.09 -1.94 12.66
C LEU A 255 -11.02 -1.37 13.57
N ALA A 256 -11.37 -0.39 14.40
CA ALA A 256 -10.55 0.03 15.53
C ALA A 256 -11.36 0.05 16.82
N SER A 257 -10.76 -0.46 17.90
CA SER A 257 -11.38 -0.48 19.22
C SER A 257 -11.41 0.91 19.84
N GLU A 258 -12.21 1.07 20.88
CA GLU A 258 -11.98 2.10 21.89
C GLU A 258 -10.58 1.95 22.52
N PRO A 259 -10.06 2.96 23.24
CA PRO A 259 -8.79 2.82 23.94
C PRO A 259 -8.84 1.66 24.95
N LEU A 260 -7.87 0.76 24.85
CA LEU A 260 -7.69 -0.32 25.81
C LEU A 260 -7.11 0.22 27.12
N PRO A 261 -7.32 -0.46 28.26
CA PRO A 261 -6.56 -0.20 29.47
C PRO A 261 -5.06 -0.20 29.20
N ALA A 262 -4.31 0.71 29.81
CA ALA A 262 -2.90 0.90 29.51
C ALA A 262 -2.06 -0.38 29.70
N GLU A 263 -2.37 -1.15 30.74
CA GLU A 263 -1.73 -2.44 31.04
C GLU A 263 -2.05 -3.53 30.01
N VAL A 264 -3.18 -3.48 29.34
CA VAL A 264 -3.53 -4.37 28.23
C VAL A 264 -2.83 -3.92 26.95
N ALA A 265 -2.91 -2.63 26.63
CA ALA A 265 -2.26 -2.06 25.43
C ALA A 265 -0.74 -2.29 25.44
N ALA A 266 -0.08 -2.19 26.59
CA ALA A 266 1.36 -2.38 26.74
C ALA A 266 1.82 -3.83 26.46
N GLN A 267 0.91 -4.80 26.44
CA GLN A 267 1.24 -6.20 26.16
C GLN A 267 1.17 -6.54 24.66
N PHE A 268 0.65 -5.63 23.83
CA PHE A 268 0.72 -5.79 22.37
C PHE A 268 2.08 -5.32 21.88
N PRO A 269 2.88 -6.18 21.25
CA PRO A 269 4.16 -5.77 20.71
C PRO A 269 3.97 -4.83 19.51
N PRO A 270 4.93 -3.92 19.27
CA PRO A 270 4.88 -3.01 18.14
C PRO A 270 5.34 -3.67 16.82
N HIS A 271 4.77 -4.82 16.53
CA HIS A 271 5.03 -5.59 15.31
C HIS A 271 3.94 -5.37 14.26
N ALA A 272 4.29 -5.55 13.00
CA ALA A 272 3.33 -5.90 11.96
C ALA A 272 2.81 -7.32 12.26
N MET A 273 1.50 -7.52 12.30
CA MET A 273 0.94 -8.83 12.64
C MET A 273 -0.14 -9.22 11.65
N SER A 274 -0.07 -10.47 11.19
CA SER A 274 -1.06 -11.05 10.28
C SER A 274 -1.22 -12.55 10.54
N SER A 275 -2.35 -13.11 10.11
CA SER A 275 -2.63 -14.54 10.14
C SER A 275 -3.41 -14.95 8.89
N ASN A 276 -3.74 -16.25 8.78
CA ASN A 276 -4.48 -16.79 7.66
C ASN A 276 -3.93 -16.29 6.31
N PHE A 277 -2.64 -16.56 6.04
CA PHE A 277 -1.96 -16.13 4.81
C PHE A 277 -1.97 -14.62 4.59
N CYS A 278 -1.87 -13.83 5.66
CA CYS A 278 -1.96 -12.36 5.66
C CYS A 278 -3.34 -11.81 5.24
N TYR A 279 -4.39 -12.64 5.25
CA TYR A 279 -5.77 -12.19 5.00
C TYR A 279 -6.37 -11.46 6.21
N GLU A 280 -6.01 -11.84 7.44
CA GLU A 280 -6.26 -11.08 8.66
C GLU A 280 -4.99 -10.36 9.08
N TYR A 281 -5.12 -9.08 9.37
CA TYR A 281 -4.02 -8.22 9.78
C TYR A 281 -4.45 -7.34 10.95
N PHE A 282 -3.54 -7.16 11.91
CA PHE A 282 -3.85 -6.41 13.12
C PHE A 282 -2.61 -5.80 13.75
N ARG A 283 -2.83 -4.79 14.60
CA ARG A 283 -1.81 -4.14 15.41
C ARG A 283 -2.44 -3.33 16.54
N CYS A 284 -1.65 -2.94 17.53
CA CYS A 284 -2.05 -1.90 18.48
C CYS A 284 -1.48 -0.53 18.03
N HIS A 285 -2.33 0.50 18.05
CA HIS A 285 -1.94 1.87 17.73
C HIS A 285 -2.49 2.81 18.77
N ARG A 286 -1.62 3.52 19.51
CA ARG A 286 -2.00 4.46 20.58
C ARG A 286 -3.08 3.88 21.53
N GLY A 287 -2.86 2.63 21.95
CA GLY A 287 -3.77 1.93 22.85
C GLY A 287 -5.06 1.42 22.21
N ARG A 288 -5.24 1.48 20.90
CA ARG A 288 -6.39 0.91 20.20
C ARG A 288 -5.98 -0.33 19.43
N PHE A 289 -6.77 -1.38 19.53
CA PHE A 289 -6.59 -2.56 18.67
C PHE A 289 -7.22 -2.28 17.31
N VAL A 290 -6.41 -2.40 16.26
CA VAL A 290 -6.81 -2.22 14.86
C VAL A 290 -6.76 -3.58 14.18
N VAL A 291 -7.84 -3.99 13.52
CA VAL A 291 -7.95 -5.28 12.83
C VAL A 291 -8.67 -5.13 11.51
N GLY A 292 -8.18 -5.78 10.48
CA GLY A 292 -8.79 -5.82 9.16
C GLY A 292 -8.68 -7.20 8.51
N GLY A 293 -9.38 -7.36 7.38
CA GLY A 293 -9.39 -8.63 6.66
C GLY A 293 -10.79 -9.20 6.46
N GLN A 294 -10.94 -10.53 6.55
CA GLN A 294 -12.19 -11.29 6.43
C GLN A 294 -12.97 -11.08 5.11
N ARG A 295 -12.30 -10.52 4.09
CA ARG A 295 -12.90 -10.33 2.77
C ARG A 295 -13.28 -11.67 2.12
N TRP A 296 -12.45 -12.67 2.28
CA TRP A 296 -12.64 -14.04 1.78
C TRP A 296 -13.88 -14.75 2.36
N SER A 297 -14.35 -14.32 3.53
CA SER A 297 -15.44 -14.95 4.27
C SER A 297 -16.85 -14.59 3.77
N VAL A 298 -16.95 -13.71 2.76
CA VAL A 298 -18.24 -13.27 2.19
C VAL A 298 -18.32 -13.57 0.70
N PRO A 299 -19.53 -13.82 0.17
CA PRO A 299 -19.71 -14.04 -1.26
C PRO A 299 -19.18 -12.89 -2.11
N GLY A 300 -18.45 -13.23 -3.17
CA GLY A 300 -17.87 -12.25 -4.09
C GLY A 300 -16.67 -11.48 -3.53
N GLU A 301 -16.25 -11.77 -2.31
CA GLU A 301 -15.01 -11.25 -1.68
C GLU A 301 -14.80 -9.74 -1.84
N GLU A 302 -15.88 -8.96 -1.86
CA GLU A 302 -15.84 -7.50 -2.07
C GLU A 302 -15.18 -7.07 -3.40
N LEU A 303 -15.10 -7.98 -4.39
CA LEU A 303 -14.59 -7.69 -5.73
C LEU A 303 -15.56 -6.78 -6.51
N GLY A 304 -15.03 -5.91 -7.34
CA GLY A 304 -15.82 -5.00 -8.19
C GLY A 304 -16.38 -3.77 -7.48
N LEU A 305 -16.28 -3.66 -6.16
CA LEU A 305 -16.84 -2.55 -5.39
C LEU A 305 -15.96 -1.30 -5.48
N LEU A 306 -16.63 -0.15 -5.70
CA LEU A 306 -16.01 1.18 -5.78
C LEU A 306 -16.49 2.14 -4.68
N ASP A 307 -17.40 1.71 -3.81
CA ASP A 307 -17.87 2.50 -2.67
C ASP A 307 -17.02 2.24 -1.42
N ASP A 308 -16.34 3.27 -0.93
CA ASP A 308 -15.58 3.27 0.31
C ASP A 308 -16.25 4.07 1.46
N ASN A 309 -17.53 4.42 1.29
CA ASN A 309 -18.35 5.09 2.30
C ASN A 309 -19.33 4.16 3.02
N SER A 310 -19.42 2.92 2.59
CA SER A 310 -20.18 1.87 3.26
C SER A 310 -19.26 0.73 3.73
N HIS A 311 -19.75 -0.10 4.63
CA HIS A 311 -19.06 -1.29 5.10
C HIS A 311 -19.97 -2.52 4.99
N ASN A 312 -19.37 -3.71 5.00
CA ASN A 312 -20.09 -4.97 5.01
C ASN A 312 -20.34 -5.40 6.47
N PRO A 313 -21.61 -5.50 6.93
CA PRO A 313 -21.92 -5.91 8.30
C PRO A 313 -21.44 -7.33 8.65
N GLN A 314 -21.43 -8.24 7.67
CA GLN A 314 -20.95 -9.60 7.89
C GLN A 314 -19.44 -9.63 8.13
N ILE A 315 -18.65 -8.86 7.36
CA ILE A 315 -17.22 -8.70 7.61
C ILE A 315 -16.97 -8.07 8.98
N THR A 316 -17.77 -7.06 9.37
CA THR A 316 -17.70 -6.48 10.72
C THR A 316 -17.89 -7.55 11.80
N ALA A 317 -18.94 -8.38 11.67
CA ALA A 317 -19.22 -9.45 12.63
C ALA A 317 -18.07 -10.49 12.67
N ASN A 318 -17.55 -10.88 11.52
CA ASN A 318 -16.47 -11.86 11.41
C ASN A 318 -15.15 -11.33 12.00
N LEU A 319 -14.79 -10.06 11.75
CA LEU A 319 -13.62 -9.43 12.36
C LEU A 319 -13.75 -9.32 13.90
N LEU A 320 -14.94 -9.01 14.42
CA LEU A 320 -15.19 -9.01 15.87
C LEU A 320 -15.08 -10.41 16.47
N ALA A 321 -15.61 -11.42 15.79
CA ALA A 321 -15.48 -12.82 16.21
C ALA A 321 -14.01 -13.24 16.25
N TYR A 322 -13.27 -12.99 15.19
CA TYR A 322 -11.82 -13.23 15.09
C TYR A 322 -11.05 -12.56 16.23
N ALA A 323 -11.25 -11.25 16.43
CA ALA A 323 -10.55 -10.51 17.46
C ALA A 323 -10.84 -11.05 18.88
N ARG A 324 -12.08 -11.42 19.18
CA ARG A 324 -12.50 -11.94 20.49
C ARG A 324 -12.09 -13.39 20.73
N GLU A 325 -11.97 -14.19 19.69
CA GLU A 325 -11.47 -15.56 19.76
C GLU A 325 -9.98 -15.59 20.06
N HIS A 326 -9.20 -14.89 19.23
CA HIS A 326 -7.75 -14.89 19.37
C HIS A 326 -7.21 -14.01 20.50
N PHE A 327 -7.96 -12.99 20.92
CA PHE A 327 -7.60 -12.07 21.98
C PHE A 327 -8.73 -11.96 23.05
N PRO A 328 -8.80 -12.89 24.01
CA PRO A 328 -9.87 -12.89 25.02
C PRO A 328 -10.02 -11.60 25.82
N CYS A 329 -8.95 -10.80 25.93
CA CYS A 329 -8.99 -9.47 26.53
C CYS A 329 -9.87 -8.46 25.77
N LEU A 330 -10.26 -8.76 24.53
CA LEU A 330 -11.10 -7.90 23.69
C LEU A 330 -12.59 -8.28 23.71
N ARG A 331 -13.02 -9.27 24.51
CA ARG A 331 -14.41 -9.77 24.50
C ARG A 331 -15.44 -8.69 24.77
N GLU A 332 -15.18 -7.83 25.75
CA GLU A 332 -16.09 -6.75 26.17
C GLU A 332 -15.73 -5.38 25.54
N VAL A 333 -14.63 -5.34 24.77
CA VAL A 333 -14.16 -4.10 24.15
C VAL A 333 -15.05 -3.72 22.97
N GLN A 334 -15.42 -2.44 22.89
CA GLN A 334 -16.21 -1.89 21.79
C GLN A 334 -15.30 -1.48 20.62
N PHE A 335 -15.82 -1.62 19.39
CA PHE A 335 -15.14 -1.22 18.16
C PHE A 335 -15.97 -0.15 17.43
N PRO A 336 -15.94 1.10 17.89
CA PRO A 336 -16.80 2.16 17.37
C PRO A 336 -16.38 2.67 16.01
N GLN A 337 -15.17 2.38 15.56
CA GLN A 337 -14.66 2.85 14.29
C GLN A 337 -14.59 1.71 13.27
N VAL A 338 -15.25 1.93 12.12
CA VAL A 338 -15.22 1.03 10.95
C VAL A 338 -14.92 1.89 9.74
N TRP A 339 -14.01 1.45 8.90
CA TRP A 339 -13.79 2.09 7.59
C TRP A 339 -13.40 1.06 6.54
N THR A 340 -13.54 1.47 5.31
CA THR A 340 -13.20 0.65 4.14
C THR A 340 -12.21 1.38 3.24
N GLY A 341 -11.49 0.64 2.43
CA GLY A 341 -10.59 1.19 1.43
C GLY A 341 -10.62 0.37 0.14
N ILE A 342 -10.68 1.06 -1.00
CA ILE A 342 -10.65 0.41 -2.30
C ILE A 342 -9.22 0.26 -2.75
N MET A 343 -8.87 -0.94 -3.14
CA MET A 343 -7.57 -1.32 -3.66
C MET A 343 -7.67 -1.73 -5.13
N ALA A 344 -6.57 -1.61 -5.85
CA ALA A 344 -6.44 -2.07 -7.23
C ALA A 344 -5.67 -3.38 -7.29
N GLY A 345 -6.27 -4.39 -7.90
CA GLY A 345 -5.65 -5.66 -8.23
C GLY A 345 -5.30 -5.78 -9.71
N THR A 346 -4.37 -6.66 -10.00
CA THR A 346 -3.97 -7.10 -11.34
C THR A 346 -4.03 -8.63 -11.41
N PRO A 347 -4.27 -9.23 -12.58
CA PRO A 347 -4.46 -10.69 -12.70
C PRO A 347 -3.27 -11.53 -12.23
N ASP A 348 -2.04 -11.02 -12.33
CA ASP A 348 -0.81 -11.70 -11.94
C ASP A 348 -0.29 -11.33 -10.54
N GLY A 349 -1.00 -10.45 -9.82
CA GLY A 349 -0.62 -10.01 -8.48
C GLY A 349 0.54 -9.01 -8.43
N LEU A 350 1.04 -8.51 -9.57
CA LEU A 350 2.15 -7.55 -9.63
C LEU A 350 1.69 -6.17 -10.13
N PRO A 351 2.26 -5.06 -9.61
CA PRO A 351 1.87 -3.73 -10.03
C PRO A 351 2.25 -3.44 -11.48
N LEU A 352 1.57 -2.47 -12.09
CA LEU A 352 1.94 -1.87 -13.36
C LEU A 352 2.84 -0.66 -13.10
N VAL A 353 4.08 -0.70 -13.63
CA VAL A 353 5.07 0.40 -13.48
C VAL A 353 5.71 0.67 -14.83
N GLY A 354 5.41 1.81 -15.45
CA GLY A 354 6.02 2.22 -16.70
C GLY A 354 5.06 2.80 -17.73
N GLY A 355 5.54 3.00 -18.96
CA GLY A 355 4.78 3.54 -20.07
C GLY A 355 3.65 2.61 -20.52
N LEU A 356 2.50 3.17 -20.85
CA LEU A 356 1.37 2.42 -21.41
C LEU A 356 1.64 2.09 -22.88
N PRO A 357 1.47 0.82 -23.31
CA PRO A 357 1.63 0.43 -24.70
C PRO A 357 0.71 1.23 -25.63
N GLY A 358 1.25 1.69 -26.78
CA GLY A 358 0.46 2.47 -27.74
C GLY A 358 0.01 3.87 -27.29
N ARG A 359 0.45 4.32 -26.11
CA ARG A 359 0.11 5.63 -25.53
C ARG A 359 1.37 6.41 -25.15
N PRO A 360 2.11 6.95 -26.15
CA PRO A 360 3.32 7.73 -25.89
C PRO A 360 3.06 8.87 -24.89
N GLY A 361 3.98 9.07 -23.94
CA GLY A 361 3.86 10.11 -22.90
C GLY A 361 2.91 9.77 -21.76
N THR A 362 2.26 8.60 -21.77
CA THR A 362 1.36 8.16 -20.70
C THR A 362 2.00 7.01 -19.93
N TYR A 363 2.06 7.15 -18.60
CA TYR A 363 2.63 6.17 -17.68
C TYR A 363 1.62 5.71 -16.65
N ALA A 364 1.84 4.55 -16.07
CA ALA A 364 1.06 4.02 -14.95
C ALA A 364 1.95 3.57 -13.79
N LEU A 365 1.49 3.84 -12.56
CA LEU A 365 2.03 3.30 -11.32
C LEU A 365 0.86 2.95 -10.39
N LEU A 366 0.37 1.72 -10.50
CA LEU A 366 -0.86 1.27 -9.83
C LEU A 366 -0.96 -0.27 -9.80
N GLY A 367 -2.03 -0.79 -9.17
CA GLY A 367 -2.28 -2.23 -9.16
C GLY A 367 -1.46 -2.98 -8.11
N PHE A 368 -1.30 -2.42 -6.91
CA PHE A 368 -0.43 -2.97 -5.85
C PHE A 368 -1.03 -4.15 -5.07
N ASN A 369 -2.22 -4.62 -5.40
CA ASN A 369 -2.83 -5.81 -4.80
C ASN A 369 -2.92 -5.78 -3.24
N GLY A 370 -3.06 -4.60 -2.65
CA GLY A 370 -3.09 -4.40 -1.19
C GLY A 370 -1.73 -4.03 -0.58
N TYR A 371 -0.60 -4.22 -1.26
CA TYR A 371 0.76 -4.05 -0.72
C TYR A 371 1.45 -2.73 -1.08
N GLY A 372 0.68 -1.70 -1.39
CA GLY A 372 1.21 -0.41 -1.86
C GLY A 372 2.21 0.26 -0.92
N LEU A 373 2.05 0.16 0.40
CA LEU A 373 3.03 0.72 1.34
C LEU A 373 4.40 0.06 1.23
N SER A 374 4.43 -1.25 1.03
CA SER A 374 5.65 -2.03 0.90
C SER A 374 6.33 -1.93 -0.46
N PHE A 375 5.71 -1.23 -1.42
CA PHE A 375 6.11 -1.30 -2.82
C PHE A 375 6.30 0.07 -3.48
N ALA A 376 5.39 1.01 -3.22
CA ALA A 376 5.16 2.15 -4.10
C ALA A 376 6.24 3.23 -3.98
N PHE A 377 6.96 3.32 -2.86
CA PHE A 377 7.98 4.36 -2.70
C PHE A 377 9.15 4.13 -3.68
N LEU A 378 9.71 2.93 -3.69
CA LEU A 378 10.78 2.58 -4.64
C LEU A 378 10.27 2.53 -6.09
N ALA A 379 9.05 2.00 -6.30
CA ALA A 379 8.44 1.98 -7.63
C ALA A 379 8.25 3.40 -8.20
N GLY A 380 7.91 4.38 -7.37
CA GLY A 380 7.83 5.80 -7.76
C GLY A 380 9.20 6.36 -8.18
N ARG A 381 10.28 6.00 -7.46
CA ARG A 381 11.64 6.35 -7.87
C ARG A 381 12.00 5.71 -9.22
N CYS A 382 11.74 4.41 -9.36
CA CYS A 382 12.02 3.71 -10.61
C CYS A 382 11.24 4.28 -11.80
N LEU A 383 10.00 4.71 -11.58
CA LEU A 383 9.21 5.39 -12.61
C LEU A 383 9.77 6.77 -12.95
N ALA A 384 10.24 7.53 -11.97
CA ALA A 384 10.90 8.81 -12.23
C ALA A 384 12.19 8.61 -13.05
N GLU A 385 13.01 7.59 -12.73
CA GLU A 385 14.18 7.20 -13.55
C GLU A 385 13.77 6.86 -15.00
N LEU A 386 12.67 6.11 -15.19
CA LEU A 386 12.14 5.81 -16.52
C LEU A 386 11.74 7.06 -17.31
N VAL A 387 11.13 8.04 -16.64
CA VAL A 387 10.71 9.31 -17.27
C VAL A 387 11.91 10.17 -17.65
N VAL A 388 12.91 10.26 -16.78
CA VAL A 388 14.07 11.15 -16.96
C VAL A 388 15.14 10.50 -17.85
N ASP A 389 15.50 9.25 -17.57
CA ASP A 389 16.64 8.56 -18.18
C ASP A 389 16.22 7.56 -19.28
N GLY A 390 14.91 7.32 -19.46
CA GLY A 390 14.38 6.31 -20.38
C GLY A 390 14.50 4.87 -19.86
N HIS A 391 15.12 4.64 -18.71
CA HIS A 391 15.26 3.31 -18.08
C HIS A 391 15.44 3.43 -16.57
N SER A 392 15.05 2.38 -15.84
CA SER A 392 15.38 2.25 -14.42
C SER A 392 16.44 1.19 -14.21
N LYS A 393 17.33 1.44 -13.24
CA LYS A 393 18.46 0.54 -12.94
C LYS A 393 18.08 -0.65 -12.06
N HIS A 394 16.89 -0.66 -11.44
CA HIS A 394 16.51 -1.72 -10.53
C HIS A 394 16.21 -3.04 -11.29
N PRO A 395 16.86 -4.17 -10.92
CA PRO A 395 16.79 -5.44 -11.69
C PRO A 395 15.39 -6.06 -11.73
N ALA A 396 14.50 -5.74 -10.79
CA ALA A 396 13.12 -6.25 -10.75
C ALA A 396 12.18 -5.52 -11.72
N MET A 397 12.56 -4.36 -12.28
CA MET A 397 11.67 -3.55 -13.12
C MET A 397 11.05 -4.29 -14.31
N PRO A 398 11.76 -5.22 -15.00
CA PRO A 398 11.15 -6.01 -16.07
C PRO A 398 9.91 -6.82 -15.62
N LEU A 399 9.77 -7.12 -14.32
CA LEU A 399 8.61 -7.84 -13.77
C LEU A 399 7.35 -6.98 -13.74
N PHE A 400 7.47 -5.64 -13.78
CA PHE A 400 6.36 -4.71 -13.53
C PHE A 400 5.91 -3.95 -14.77
N VAL A 401 6.60 -4.11 -15.90
CA VAL A 401 6.28 -3.38 -17.12
C VAL A 401 4.83 -3.63 -17.57
N PRO A 402 4.06 -2.57 -17.94
CA PRO A 402 2.66 -2.73 -18.35
C PRO A 402 2.45 -3.68 -19.52
N ARG A 403 3.42 -3.76 -20.44
CA ARG A 403 3.37 -4.62 -21.64
C ARG A 403 3.17 -6.12 -21.35
N ARG A 404 3.46 -6.59 -20.12
CA ARG A 404 3.21 -7.99 -19.72
C ARG A 404 1.71 -8.35 -19.64
N LEU A 405 0.84 -7.37 -19.38
CA LEU A 405 -0.62 -7.53 -19.29
C LEU A 405 -1.36 -6.74 -20.37
N LEU A 406 -0.78 -5.65 -20.86
CA LEU A 406 -1.41 -4.74 -21.82
C LEU A 406 -0.76 -4.94 -23.17
N PRO A 407 -1.47 -5.48 -24.17
CA PRO A 407 -0.95 -5.59 -25.54
C PRO A 407 -0.74 -4.20 -26.17
N ALA A 408 0.10 -4.16 -27.21
CA ALA A 408 0.39 -2.93 -27.95
C ALA A 408 -0.81 -2.43 -28.75
#